data_73d58a8ed101b8dcaff78f8e82e13fed
#
_entry.id   73d58a8ed101b8dcaff78f8e82e13fed
#
_cell.length_a   1.000
_cell.length_b   1.000
_cell.length_c   1.000
_cell.angle_alpha   90.00
_cell.angle_beta   90.00
_cell.angle_gamma   90.00
#
_symmetry.space_group_name_H-M   'P 1'
#
loop_
_entity.id
_entity.type
_entity.pdbx_description
1 polymer ?
#
loop_
_entity_poly.entity_id
_entity_poly.type
_entity_poly.pdbx_seq_one_letter_code
_entity_poly.pdbx_strand_id
1 'polypeptide(L)'
;MKNLITLILLLFTSISFSQEMTVLYMNSSWNARNHYADVDKLKRAKILKVNFEDQPPSIRKAIRSVPAIIVLKDGRPVATWQADLSMKLKVRYEDVQDVIDGVTVPRLRRASTN
;
A
#
# COMPACT_ATOMS: atom_id res chain seq x y z
N MET A 1 -12.54 -38.63 0.93
CA MET A 1 -12.88 -37.45 0.17
C MET A 1 -13.56 -36.37 1.00
N LYS A 2 -14.54 -36.73 1.82
CA LYS A 2 -15.20 -35.74 2.66
C LYS A 2 -14.24 -35.07 3.65
N ASN A 3 -13.30 -35.86 4.20
CA ASN A 3 -12.33 -35.31 5.16
C ASN A 3 -11.37 -34.32 4.50
N LEU A 4 -11.04 -34.57 3.23
CA LEU A 4 -10.16 -33.68 2.49
C LEU A 4 -10.83 -32.34 2.24
N ILE A 5 -12.10 -32.34 1.87
CA ILE A 5 -12.85 -31.13 1.62
C ILE A 5 -12.97 -30.31 2.92
N THR A 6 -13.26 -30.96 4.03
CA THR A 6 -13.36 -30.31 5.32
C THR A 6 -12.03 -29.67 5.70
N LEU A 7 -10.93 -30.35 5.45
CA LEU A 7 -9.61 -29.82 5.75
C LEU A 7 -9.30 -28.59 4.90
N ILE A 8 -9.66 -28.60 3.63
CA ILE A 8 -9.45 -27.46 2.74
C ILE A 8 -10.27 -26.27 3.23
N LEU A 9 -11.51 -26.48 3.65
CA LEU A 9 -12.34 -25.40 4.17
C LEU A 9 -11.74 -24.78 5.43
N LEU A 10 -11.17 -25.60 6.30
CA LEU A 10 -10.49 -25.08 7.50
C LEU A 10 -9.29 -24.24 7.14
N LEU A 11 -8.53 -24.64 6.14
CA LEU A 11 -7.39 -23.85 5.68
C LEU A 11 -7.83 -22.51 5.13
N PHE A 12 -8.90 -22.47 4.36
CA PHE A 12 -9.42 -21.21 3.86
C PHE A 12 -9.90 -20.31 4.99
N THR A 13 -10.55 -20.88 5.99
CA THR A 13 -10.99 -20.12 7.16
C THR A 13 -9.81 -19.50 7.87
N SER A 14 -8.72 -20.26 8.06
CA SER A 14 -7.51 -19.73 8.69
C SER A 14 -6.90 -18.61 7.89
N ILE A 15 -6.84 -18.75 6.56
CA ILE A 15 -6.30 -17.72 5.69
C ILE A 15 -7.14 -16.44 5.76
N SER A 16 -8.47 -16.57 5.85
CA SER A 16 -9.34 -15.41 5.89
C SER A 16 -9.16 -14.57 7.15
N PHE A 17 -8.61 -15.14 8.24
CA PHE A 17 -8.31 -14.39 9.45
C PHE A 17 -6.98 -13.66 9.36
N SER A 18 -6.05 -14.10 8.54
CA SER A 18 -4.79 -13.41 8.36
C SER A 18 -4.97 -12.33 7.28
N GLN A 19 -5.24 -11.12 7.73
CA GLN A 19 -5.37 -10.00 6.81
C GLN A 19 -4.02 -9.69 6.19
N GLU A 20 -3.92 -9.88 4.88
CA GLU A 20 -2.69 -9.60 4.18
C GLU A 20 -2.66 -8.13 3.79
N MET A 21 -1.69 -7.42 4.36
CA MET A 21 -1.45 -6.03 4.04
C MET A 21 -0.29 -5.95 3.07
N THR A 22 -0.49 -5.20 1.99
CA THR A 22 0.53 -4.95 0.99
C THR A 22 0.71 -3.47 0.80
N VAL A 23 1.95 -3.02 0.75
CA VAL A 23 2.30 -1.65 0.41
C VAL A 23 2.88 -1.67 -0.99
N LEU A 24 2.20 -1.02 -1.91
CA LEU A 24 2.70 -0.85 -3.27
C LEU A 24 3.36 0.52 -3.34
N TYR A 25 4.69 0.54 -3.47
CA TYR A 25 5.45 1.77 -3.61
C TYR A 25 5.83 1.94 -5.08
N MET A 26 5.43 3.05 -5.64
CA MET A 26 5.59 3.30 -7.07
C MET A 26 6.38 4.57 -7.30
N ASN A 27 7.42 4.47 -8.12
CA ASN A 27 8.22 5.62 -8.52
C ASN A 27 8.69 5.40 -9.96
N SER A 28 9.25 6.43 -10.54
CA SER A 28 9.85 6.36 -11.87
C SER A 28 11.36 6.51 -11.76
N SER A 29 12.09 5.91 -12.71
CA SER A 29 13.54 5.97 -12.69
C SER A 29 14.06 7.41 -12.81
N TRP A 30 13.36 8.26 -13.59
CA TRP A 30 13.75 9.67 -13.72
C TRP A 30 13.58 10.45 -12.43
N ASN A 31 12.82 9.93 -11.47
CA ASN A 31 12.56 10.57 -10.18
C ASN A 31 13.26 9.85 -9.02
N ALA A 32 14.29 9.07 -9.30
CA ALA A 32 14.96 8.26 -8.29
C ALA A 32 15.56 9.10 -7.16
N ARG A 33 15.98 10.33 -7.44
CA ARG A 33 16.53 11.23 -6.43
C ARG A 33 15.52 11.57 -5.33
N ASN A 34 14.25 11.47 -5.63
CA ASN A 34 13.16 11.76 -4.70
C ASN A 34 12.57 10.48 -4.09
N HIS A 35 13.34 9.41 -4.07
CA HIS A 35 12.93 8.16 -3.46
C HIS A 35 12.48 8.39 -2.02
N TYR A 36 11.34 7.81 -1.67
CA TYR A 36 10.81 7.89 -0.32
C TYR A 36 11.46 6.80 0.54
N ALA A 37 12.54 7.16 1.19
CA ALA A 37 13.35 6.19 1.93
C ALA A 37 12.60 5.58 3.11
N ASP A 38 11.65 6.31 3.69
CA ASP A 38 10.92 5.83 4.85
C ASP A 38 10.00 4.65 4.54
N VAL A 39 9.79 4.32 3.27
CA VAL A 39 9.02 3.12 2.91
C VAL A 39 9.63 1.87 3.53
N ASP A 40 10.95 1.84 3.71
CA ASP A 40 11.63 0.68 4.28
C ASP A 40 11.44 0.56 5.80
N LYS A 41 10.89 1.58 6.44
CA LYS A 41 10.56 1.55 7.87
C LYS A 41 9.22 0.88 8.15
N LEU A 42 8.40 0.67 7.13
CA LEU A 42 7.08 0.08 7.30
C LEU A 42 7.20 -1.39 7.69
N LYS A 43 6.32 -1.81 8.59
CA LYS A 43 6.32 -3.16 9.15
C LYS A 43 4.93 -3.78 9.03
N ARG A 44 4.88 -5.10 9.16
CA ARG A 44 3.64 -5.87 9.15
C ARG A 44 2.88 -5.76 7.83
N ALA A 45 3.61 -5.56 6.74
CA ALA A 45 3.06 -5.54 5.40
C ALA A 45 4.12 -6.02 4.43
N LYS A 46 3.66 -6.60 3.34
CA LYS A 46 4.53 -6.93 2.22
C LYS A 46 4.77 -5.66 1.41
N ILE A 47 6.02 -5.33 1.16
CA ILE A 47 6.37 -4.11 0.42
C ILE A 47 6.80 -4.50 -0.99
N LEU A 48 6.08 -3.97 -1.97
CA LEU A 48 6.40 -4.16 -3.39
C LEU A 48 6.80 -2.82 -3.97
N LYS A 49 8.02 -2.76 -4.49
CA LYS A 49 8.53 -1.55 -5.15
C LYS A 49 8.46 -1.77 -6.65
N VAL A 50 7.76 -0.90 -7.34
CA VAL A 50 7.52 -1.06 -8.77
C VAL A 50 7.79 0.26 -9.51
N ASN A 51 8.05 0.14 -10.81
CA ASN A 51 8.17 1.30 -11.68
C ASN A 51 6.80 1.69 -12.22
N PHE A 52 6.55 2.99 -12.21
CA PHE A 52 5.31 3.52 -12.73
C PHE A 52 5.11 3.16 -14.20
N GLU A 53 6.19 3.24 -14.99
CA GLU A 53 6.13 3.00 -16.42
C GLU A 53 5.74 1.56 -16.76
N ASP A 54 6.00 0.63 -15.87
CA ASP A 54 5.71 -0.77 -16.10
C ASP A 54 4.28 -1.16 -15.75
N GLN A 55 3.49 -0.22 -15.24
CA GLN A 55 2.15 -0.51 -14.79
C GLN A 55 1.13 -0.47 -15.92
N PRO A 56 0.02 -1.21 -15.81
CA PRO A 56 -1.06 -1.13 -16.80
C PRO A 56 -1.65 0.27 -16.91
N PRO A 57 -2.25 0.62 -18.05
CA PRO A 57 -2.84 1.95 -18.22
C PRO A 57 -3.87 2.33 -17.17
N SER A 58 -4.63 1.36 -16.65
CA SER A 58 -5.62 1.63 -15.61
C SER A 58 -4.98 2.19 -14.34
N ILE A 59 -3.82 1.65 -13.96
CA ILE A 59 -3.08 2.12 -12.78
C ILE A 59 -2.42 3.44 -13.08
N ARG A 60 -1.80 3.59 -14.26
CA ARG A 60 -1.14 4.84 -14.61
C ARG A 60 -2.10 6.01 -14.68
N LYS A 61 -3.36 5.76 -15.04
CA LYS A 61 -4.39 6.82 -15.06
C LYS A 61 -4.82 7.21 -13.64
N ALA A 62 -4.80 6.26 -12.71
CA ALA A 62 -5.22 6.51 -11.34
C ALA A 62 -4.15 7.24 -10.53
N ILE A 63 -2.87 7.11 -10.90
CA ILE A 63 -1.76 7.71 -10.18
C ILE A 63 -1.27 8.92 -10.96
N ARG A 64 -1.41 10.09 -10.36
CA ARG A 64 -1.10 11.36 -11.03
C ARG A 64 0.34 11.79 -10.83
N SER A 65 0.96 11.38 -9.76
CA SER A 65 2.34 11.78 -9.47
C SER A 65 3.04 10.69 -8.68
N VAL A 66 4.34 10.66 -8.81
CA VAL A 66 5.22 9.71 -8.14
C VAL A 66 6.29 10.46 -7.36
N PRO A 67 6.79 9.91 -6.24
CA PRO A 67 6.45 8.60 -5.68
C PRO A 67 5.03 8.53 -5.18
N ALA A 68 4.45 7.32 -5.18
CA ALA A 68 3.13 7.06 -4.65
C ALA A 68 3.16 5.80 -3.79
N ILE A 69 2.34 5.79 -2.75
CA ILE A 69 2.15 4.63 -1.90
C ILE A 69 0.68 4.26 -1.94
N ILE A 70 0.41 3.00 -2.21
CA ILE A 70 -0.93 2.42 -2.14
C ILE A 70 -0.89 1.31 -1.12
N VAL A 71 -1.72 1.41 -0.08
CA VAL A 71 -1.89 0.33 0.88
C VAL A 71 -3.06 -0.51 0.45
N LEU A 72 -2.81 -1.81 0.30
CA LEU A 72 -3.80 -2.79 -0.11
C LEU A 72 -4.08 -3.73 1.07
N LYS A 73 -5.35 -3.97 1.32
CA LYS A 73 -5.79 -4.98 2.27
C LYS A 73 -6.46 -6.08 1.50
N ASP A 74 -5.89 -7.28 1.54
CA ASP A 74 -6.38 -8.42 0.80
C ASP A 74 -6.59 -8.10 -0.69
N GLY A 75 -5.64 -7.35 -1.27
CA GLY A 75 -5.66 -7.00 -2.67
C GLY A 75 -6.52 -5.79 -3.03
N ARG A 76 -7.14 -5.14 -2.05
CA ARG A 76 -8.01 -3.98 -2.30
C ARG A 76 -7.37 -2.71 -1.76
N PRO A 77 -7.34 -1.63 -2.55
CA PRO A 77 -6.79 -0.37 -2.06
C PRO A 77 -7.61 0.19 -0.90
N VAL A 78 -6.94 0.53 0.19
CA VAL A 78 -7.58 1.17 1.35
C VAL A 78 -7.06 2.58 1.59
N ALA A 79 -5.90 2.92 1.05
CA ALA A 79 -5.35 4.27 1.16
C ALA A 79 -4.32 4.50 0.07
N THR A 80 -4.21 5.75 -0.39
CA THR A 80 -3.25 6.15 -1.41
C THR A 80 -2.68 7.51 -1.04
N TRP A 81 -1.36 7.64 -1.16
CA TRP A 81 -0.67 8.92 -1.02
C TRP A 81 0.19 9.13 -2.25
N GLN A 82 0.17 10.35 -2.77
CA GLN A 82 0.91 10.69 -3.97
C GLN A 82 1.77 11.91 -3.71
N ALA A 83 2.84 12.03 -4.48
CA ALA A 83 3.75 13.16 -4.38
C ALA A 83 3.03 14.47 -4.73
N ASP A 84 3.55 15.55 -4.18
CA ASP A 84 3.08 16.89 -4.54
C ASP A 84 3.76 17.37 -5.83
N LEU A 85 3.60 18.64 -6.15
CA LEU A 85 4.16 19.21 -7.37
C LEU A 85 5.69 19.18 -7.41
N SER A 86 6.33 19.03 -6.26
CA SER A 86 7.79 18.89 -6.21
C SER A 86 8.27 17.48 -6.53
N MET A 87 7.36 16.55 -6.81
CA MET A 87 7.65 15.14 -7.05
C MET A 87 8.28 14.46 -5.84
N LYS A 88 7.92 14.94 -4.65
CA LYS A 88 8.37 14.36 -3.38
C LYS A 88 7.15 13.90 -2.59
N LEU A 89 7.26 12.70 -2.04
CA LEU A 89 6.21 12.16 -1.18
C LEU A 89 6.47 12.63 0.24
N LYS A 90 5.53 13.38 0.80
CA LYS A 90 5.71 14.02 2.10
C LYS A 90 4.90 13.39 3.21
N VAL A 91 4.20 12.30 2.95
CA VAL A 91 3.46 11.61 3.99
C VAL A 91 4.42 11.08 5.05
N ARG A 92 4.00 11.15 6.30
CA ARG A 92 4.76 10.55 7.40
C ARG A 92 4.58 9.05 7.36
N TYR A 93 5.68 8.29 7.51
CA TYR A 93 5.56 6.84 7.47
C TYR A 93 4.69 6.31 8.61
N GLU A 94 4.62 7.04 9.73
CA GLU A 94 3.73 6.68 10.83
C GLU A 94 2.27 6.67 10.41
N ASP A 95 1.87 7.60 9.55
CA ASP A 95 0.49 7.65 9.06
C ASP A 95 0.19 6.46 8.16
N VAL A 96 1.16 6.06 7.34
CA VAL A 96 1.02 4.86 6.52
C VAL A 96 0.96 3.62 7.41
N GLN A 97 1.82 3.57 8.41
CA GLN A 97 1.86 2.44 9.34
C GLN A 97 0.54 2.30 10.10
N ASP A 98 -0.08 3.42 10.47
CA ASP A 98 -1.37 3.38 11.15
C ASP A 98 -2.45 2.71 10.28
N VAL A 99 -2.43 2.98 8.98
CA VAL A 99 -3.37 2.33 8.06
C VAL A 99 -3.07 0.83 7.97
N ILE A 100 -1.80 0.46 7.88
CA ILE A 100 -1.40 -0.94 7.85
C ILE A 100 -1.90 -1.67 9.11
N ASP A 101 -1.79 -1.02 10.26
CA ASP A 101 -2.16 -1.60 11.55
C ASP A 101 -3.66 -1.53 11.82
N GLY A 102 -4.44 -0.94 10.90
CA GLY A 102 -5.87 -0.82 11.07
C GLY A 102 -6.28 0.20 12.12
N VAL A 103 -5.42 1.17 12.43
CA VAL A 103 -5.72 2.21 13.41
C VAL A 103 -6.58 3.28 12.75
N THR A 104 -7.75 3.54 13.30
CA THR A 104 -8.62 4.61 12.82
C THR A 104 -8.43 5.82 13.73
N VAL A 105 -7.79 6.86 13.21
CA VAL A 105 -7.48 8.06 13.98
C VAL A 105 -8.06 9.27 13.27
N PRO A 106 -8.86 10.11 13.94
CA PRO A 106 -9.44 11.30 13.29
C PRO A 106 -8.40 12.23 12.68
N ARG A 107 -7.23 12.38 13.31
CA ARG A 107 -6.15 13.22 12.76
C ARG A 107 -5.63 12.70 11.42
N LEU A 108 -5.72 11.39 11.18
CA LEU A 108 -5.26 10.80 9.92
C LEU A 108 -6.07 11.34 8.75
N ARG A 109 -7.39 11.44 8.93
CA ARG A 109 -8.25 12.03 7.91
C ARG A 109 -7.93 13.47 7.66
N ARG A 110 -7.63 14.24 8.70
CA ARG A 110 -7.23 15.64 8.54
C ARG A 110 -5.91 15.76 7.79
N ALA A 111 -4.96 14.90 8.09
CA ALA A 111 -3.69 14.90 7.38
C ALA A 111 -3.87 14.59 5.90
N SER A 112 -4.79 13.70 5.55
CA SER A 112 -5.04 13.33 4.16
C SER A 112 -5.78 14.41 3.38
N THR A 113 -6.48 15.33 4.05
CA THR A 113 -7.21 16.41 3.40
C THR A 113 -6.36 17.66 3.21
N ASN A 114 -5.24 17.72 3.86
CA ASN A 114 -4.31 18.82 3.72
C ASN A 114 -3.32 18.55 2.59
#